data_cdc2df4b22f709874d49def430ba6e9c
#
_entry.id   cdc2df4b22f709874d49def430ba6e9c
#
_cell.length_a   1.000
_cell.length_b   1.000
_cell.length_c   1.000
_cell.angle_alpha   90.00
_cell.angle_beta   90.00
_cell.angle_gamma   90.00
#
_symmetry.space_group_name_H-M   'P 1'
#
loop_
_entity.id
_entity.type
_entity.pdbx_description
1 polymer ?
#
loop_
_entity_poly.entity_id
_entity_poly.type
_entity_poly.pdbx_seq_one_letter_code
_entity_poly.pdbx_strand_id
1 'polypeptide(L)'
;VKIDKKARSILNSFPKDVQDYFQEISEKCKKHQFKFRVSSGSKVYSGSGSCGGFFSDSHKELAIAINSPLKWVVAILVHEDSHFDQWINRQSVWHNPKVSRNITYFFDWLSKTKNIKNPTESVKHVISLESDCERRSIKKIKKRWSHIISPENYAQSANAYMFSYLYMAHSRKWISDRINIYSKCFYRNFPQKILSKFEDLSEKYFELFCKYDKNARAAPNRAALRPINRSL
;
A
#
# COMPACT_ATOMS: atom_id res chain seq x y z
N VAL A 1 -1.87 22.62 -7.13
CA VAL A 1 -2.93 21.59 -7.06
C VAL A 1 -3.57 21.44 -8.41
N LYS A 2 -3.70 20.20 -8.90
CA LYS A 2 -4.40 19.92 -10.16
C LYS A 2 -5.67 19.11 -9.83
N ILE A 3 -6.82 19.77 -9.90
CA ILE A 3 -8.15 19.18 -9.68
C ILE A 3 -8.98 19.46 -10.93
N ASP A 4 -9.45 18.43 -11.62
CA ASP A 4 -10.35 18.62 -12.75
C ASP A 4 -11.76 19.05 -12.28
N LYS A 5 -12.57 19.63 -13.19
CA LYS A 5 -13.90 20.14 -12.86
C LYS A 5 -14.83 19.07 -12.27
N LYS A 6 -14.75 17.84 -12.79
CA LYS A 6 -15.56 16.71 -12.32
C LYS A 6 -15.11 16.26 -10.93
N ALA A 7 -13.78 16.18 -10.70
CA ALA A 7 -13.23 15.85 -9.38
C ALA A 7 -13.63 16.89 -8.33
N ARG A 8 -13.66 18.17 -8.68
CA ARG A 8 -14.13 19.24 -7.78
C ARG A 8 -15.60 19.04 -7.38
N SER A 9 -16.46 18.69 -8.32
CA SER A 9 -17.88 18.40 -8.03
C SER A 9 -18.03 17.21 -7.08
N ILE A 10 -17.29 16.11 -7.30
CA ILE A 10 -17.31 14.95 -6.39
C ILE A 10 -16.79 15.35 -5.01
N LEU A 11 -15.66 16.05 -4.93
CA LEU A 11 -15.07 16.46 -3.66
C LEU A 11 -16.02 17.33 -2.84
N ASN A 12 -16.74 18.25 -3.50
CA ASN A 12 -17.74 19.12 -2.84
C ASN A 12 -18.94 18.33 -2.27
N SER A 13 -19.18 17.09 -2.73
CA SER A 13 -20.22 16.22 -2.16
C SER A 13 -19.76 15.42 -0.94
N PHE A 14 -18.47 15.44 -0.61
CA PHE A 14 -17.94 14.74 0.57
C PHE A 14 -18.28 15.52 1.86
N PRO A 15 -18.31 14.85 3.02
CA PRO A 15 -18.40 15.50 4.32
C PRO A 15 -17.34 16.60 4.50
N LYS A 16 -17.66 17.65 5.24
CA LYS A 16 -16.81 18.84 5.40
C LYS A 16 -15.42 18.49 5.96
N ASP A 17 -15.34 17.62 6.94
CA ASP A 17 -14.08 17.17 7.54
C ASP A 17 -13.15 16.45 6.54
N VAL A 18 -13.74 15.74 5.57
CA VAL A 18 -12.99 15.10 4.46
C VAL A 18 -12.50 16.19 3.49
N GLN A 19 -13.35 17.16 3.12
CA GLN A 19 -12.94 18.28 2.27
C GLN A 19 -11.78 19.06 2.92
N ASP A 20 -11.87 19.33 4.23
CA ASP A 20 -10.82 20.02 4.99
C ASP A 20 -9.51 19.22 4.99
N TYR A 21 -9.59 17.88 5.08
CA TYR A 21 -8.40 17.05 4.99
C TYR A 21 -7.75 17.11 3.59
N PHE A 22 -8.52 17.14 2.52
CA PHE A 22 -7.96 17.38 1.17
C PHE A 22 -7.25 18.73 1.09
N GLN A 23 -7.80 19.76 1.72
CA GLN A 23 -7.18 21.08 1.79
C GLN A 23 -5.87 21.04 2.59
N GLU A 24 -5.85 20.39 3.77
CA GLU A 24 -4.63 20.20 4.58
C GLU A 24 -3.50 19.52 3.79
N ILE A 25 -3.83 18.44 3.05
CA ILE A 25 -2.87 17.74 2.18
C ILE A 25 -2.38 18.65 1.05
N SER A 26 -3.28 19.43 0.46
CA SER A 26 -2.95 20.41 -0.59
C SER A 26 -1.92 21.43 -0.10
N GLU A 27 -2.13 22.00 1.09
CA GLU A 27 -1.23 22.98 1.71
C GLU A 27 0.12 22.33 2.08
N LYS A 28 0.08 21.12 2.63
CA LYS A 28 1.27 20.32 2.93
C LYS A 28 2.09 20.06 1.66
N CYS A 29 1.45 19.66 0.56
CA CYS A 29 2.11 19.47 -0.73
C CYS A 29 2.73 20.77 -1.23
N LYS A 30 2.01 21.89 -1.17
CA LYS A 30 2.52 23.22 -1.56
C LYS A 30 3.76 23.60 -0.75
N LYS A 31 3.72 23.44 0.58
CA LYS A 31 4.83 23.74 1.49
C LYS A 31 6.10 22.98 1.14
N HIS A 32 5.98 21.74 0.70
CA HIS A 32 7.10 20.86 0.37
C HIS A 32 7.39 20.74 -1.14
N GLN A 33 6.77 21.60 -1.96
CA GLN A 33 6.94 21.67 -3.42
C GLN A 33 6.54 20.37 -4.14
N PHE A 34 5.51 19.68 -3.63
CA PHE A 34 4.88 18.55 -4.28
C PHE A 34 3.65 18.98 -5.08
N LYS A 35 3.40 18.28 -6.17
CA LYS A 35 2.12 18.36 -6.87
C LYS A 35 1.07 17.55 -6.10
N PHE A 36 -0.11 18.09 -5.92
CA PHE A 36 -1.27 17.35 -5.45
C PHE A 36 -2.26 17.20 -6.60
N ARG A 37 -2.51 15.96 -7.01
CA ARG A 37 -3.43 15.64 -8.11
C ARG A 37 -4.61 14.84 -7.59
N VAL A 38 -5.83 15.36 -7.85
CA VAL A 38 -7.09 14.69 -7.54
C VAL A 38 -7.78 14.35 -8.85
N SER A 39 -8.06 13.07 -9.06
CA SER A 39 -8.69 12.55 -10.29
C SER A 39 -10.12 12.12 -10.04
N SER A 40 -11.03 12.50 -10.93
CA SER A 40 -12.42 12.05 -10.95
C SER A 40 -12.60 10.59 -11.38
N GLY A 41 -11.53 9.87 -11.70
CA GLY A 41 -11.55 8.44 -11.99
C GLY A 41 -11.54 7.57 -10.73
N SER A 42 -11.67 6.26 -10.91
CA SER A 42 -11.46 5.26 -9.85
C SER A 42 -9.99 4.85 -9.67
N LYS A 43 -9.13 5.28 -10.58
CA LYS A 43 -7.69 5.00 -10.58
C LYS A 43 -6.88 6.22 -11.05
N VAL A 44 -5.64 6.29 -10.60
CA VAL A 44 -4.58 7.19 -11.07
C VAL A 44 -3.43 6.37 -11.64
N TYR A 45 -2.65 6.97 -12.56
CA TYR A 45 -1.46 6.32 -13.14
C TYR A 45 -0.22 6.81 -12.44
N SER A 46 0.62 5.86 -12.01
CA SER A 46 1.89 6.08 -11.27
C SER A 46 3.14 5.86 -12.13
N GLY A 47 3.03 5.71 -13.44
CA GLY A 47 4.14 5.34 -14.32
C GLY A 47 4.40 3.83 -14.39
N SER A 48 4.27 3.10 -13.29
CA SER A 48 4.42 1.64 -13.21
C SER A 48 3.08 0.89 -13.28
N GLY A 49 1.95 1.59 -13.23
CA GLY A 49 0.63 0.98 -13.25
C GLY A 49 -0.48 1.93 -12.81
N SER A 50 -1.69 1.40 -12.65
CA SER A 50 -2.86 2.13 -12.17
C SER A 50 -3.24 1.68 -10.76
N CYS A 51 -3.47 2.64 -9.86
CA CYS A 51 -3.83 2.43 -8.46
C CYS A 51 -4.86 3.45 -7.97
N GLY A 52 -5.34 3.30 -6.74
CA GLY A 52 -6.29 4.25 -6.13
C GLY A 52 -5.64 5.57 -5.73
N GLY A 53 -4.36 5.55 -5.39
CA GLY A 53 -3.53 6.70 -5.06
C GLY A 53 -2.07 6.31 -5.04
N PHE A 54 -1.18 7.30 -5.02
CA PHE A 54 0.25 7.08 -4.79
C PHE A 54 0.94 8.35 -4.28
N PHE A 55 2.01 8.14 -3.52
CA PHE A 55 3.01 9.13 -3.20
C PHE A 55 4.31 8.80 -3.96
N SER A 56 4.89 9.80 -4.63
CA SER A 56 6.14 9.66 -5.37
C SER A 56 7.09 10.82 -5.03
N ASP A 57 8.22 10.49 -4.42
CA ASP A 57 9.27 11.45 -4.11
C ASP A 57 10.07 11.85 -5.37
N SER A 58 10.27 10.92 -6.30
CA SER A 58 10.98 11.17 -7.55
C SER A 58 10.23 12.11 -8.50
N HIS A 59 8.88 11.97 -8.58
CA HIS A 59 8.03 12.86 -9.38
C HIS A 59 7.53 14.07 -8.59
N LYS A 60 7.82 14.16 -7.29
CA LYS A 60 7.28 15.17 -6.37
C LYS A 60 5.76 15.28 -6.50
N GLU A 61 5.08 14.14 -6.39
CA GLU A 61 3.63 14.07 -6.58
C GLU A 61 2.95 13.17 -5.54
N LEU A 62 1.83 13.66 -5.01
CA LEU A 62 0.81 12.84 -4.34
C LEU A 62 -0.43 12.87 -5.22
N ALA A 63 -0.95 11.71 -5.58
CA ALA A 63 -2.13 11.59 -6.43
C ALA A 63 -3.19 10.69 -5.79
N ILE A 64 -4.47 11.04 -5.99
CA ILE A 64 -5.61 10.30 -5.45
C ILE A 64 -6.74 10.23 -6.46
N ALA A 65 -7.37 9.06 -6.59
CA ALA A 65 -8.60 8.85 -7.33
C ALA A 65 -9.79 8.90 -6.36
N ILE A 66 -10.84 9.67 -6.68
CA ILE A 66 -11.94 9.92 -5.75
C ILE A 66 -13.29 9.33 -6.19
N ASN A 67 -13.36 8.66 -7.33
CA ASN A 67 -14.58 7.98 -7.80
C ASN A 67 -14.63 6.54 -7.25
N SER A 68 -14.70 6.45 -5.92
CA SER A 68 -14.80 5.20 -5.15
C SER A 68 -15.61 5.46 -3.89
N PRO A 69 -16.11 4.43 -3.19
CA PRO A 69 -16.78 4.62 -1.89
C PRO A 69 -15.91 5.46 -0.93
N LEU A 70 -16.51 6.41 -0.23
CA LEU A 70 -15.83 7.40 0.62
C LEU A 70 -14.80 6.77 1.56
N LYS A 71 -15.14 5.65 2.21
CA LYS A 71 -14.22 4.93 3.11
C LYS A 71 -12.91 4.52 2.44
N TRP A 72 -12.96 4.15 1.15
CA TRP A 72 -11.76 3.78 0.38
C TRP A 72 -10.94 5.01 -0.02
N VAL A 73 -11.62 6.09 -0.41
CA VAL A 73 -10.96 7.36 -0.73
C VAL A 73 -10.19 7.87 0.50
N VAL A 74 -10.84 7.89 1.67
CA VAL A 74 -10.19 8.34 2.92
C VAL A 74 -9.07 7.39 3.33
N ALA A 75 -9.27 6.06 3.24
CA ALA A 75 -8.24 5.08 3.58
C ALA A 75 -6.97 5.26 2.73
N ILE A 76 -7.13 5.40 1.41
CA ILE A 76 -6.01 5.59 0.49
C ILE A 76 -5.34 6.95 0.74
N LEU A 77 -6.11 8.03 0.90
CA LEU A 77 -5.55 9.35 1.17
C LEU A 77 -4.73 9.37 2.47
N VAL A 78 -5.21 8.71 3.54
CA VAL A 78 -4.49 8.56 4.80
C VAL A 78 -3.20 7.75 4.62
N HIS A 79 -3.23 6.72 3.80
CA HIS A 79 -2.06 5.91 3.47
C HIS A 79 -1.01 6.74 2.73
N GLU A 80 -1.37 7.41 1.65
CA GLU A 80 -0.43 8.23 0.87
C GLU A 80 0.11 9.43 1.66
N ASP A 81 -0.73 10.06 2.51
CA ASP A 81 -0.29 11.08 3.45
C ASP A 81 0.67 10.52 4.51
N SER A 82 0.57 9.25 4.86
CA SER A 82 1.51 8.59 5.78
C SER A 82 2.87 8.34 5.13
N HIS A 83 2.92 8.01 3.85
CA HIS A 83 4.16 8.00 3.07
C HIS A 83 4.78 9.39 2.98
N PHE A 84 3.96 10.43 2.81
CA PHE A 84 4.46 11.79 2.80
C PHE A 84 5.07 12.19 4.15
N ASP A 85 4.45 11.78 5.28
CA ASP A 85 5.04 11.99 6.61
C ASP A 85 6.37 11.26 6.79
N GLN A 86 6.50 10.05 6.28
CA GLN A 86 7.77 9.32 6.28
C GLN A 86 8.85 10.11 5.53
N TRP A 87 8.50 10.65 4.36
CA TRP A 87 9.43 11.44 3.55
C TRP A 87 9.83 12.74 4.26
N ILE A 88 8.88 13.50 4.82
CA ILE A 88 9.14 14.75 5.56
C ILE A 88 10.05 14.48 6.77
N ASN A 89 9.80 13.38 7.50
CA ASN A 89 10.58 13.00 8.68
C ASN A 89 11.93 12.35 8.33
N ARG A 90 12.35 12.42 7.07
CA ARG A 90 13.63 11.95 6.56
C ARG A 90 13.94 10.49 6.93
N GLN A 91 12.95 9.62 6.89
CA GLN A 91 13.20 8.21 7.11
C GLN A 91 14.17 7.65 6.06
N SER A 92 15.07 6.78 6.50
CA SER A 92 16.12 6.20 5.64
C SER A 92 15.59 5.54 4.38
N VAL A 93 14.39 4.98 4.45
CA VAL A 93 13.73 4.33 3.32
C VAL A 93 13.52 5.26 2.11
N TRP A 94 13.31 6.56 2.35
CA TRP A 94 13.14 7.56 1.31
C TRP A 94 14.45 8.26 0.91
N HIS A 95 15.39 8.38 1.87
CA HIS A 95 16.58 9.23 1.71
C HIS A 95 17.90 8.44 1.65
N ASN A 96 17.87 7.13 1.87
CA ASN A 96 19.02 6.27 1.66
C ASN A 96 18.95 5.63 0.26
N PRO A 97 19.86 6.00 -0.68
CA PRO A 97 19.80 5.49 -2.06
C PRO A 97 19.91 3.96 -2.16
N LYS A 98 20.58 3.30 -1.23
CA LYS A 98 20.68 1.83 -1.21
C LYS A 98 19.33 1.20 -0.89
N VAL A 99 18.60 1.74 0.09
CA VAL A 99 17.30 1.23 0.51
C VAL A 99 16.26 1.49 -0.58
N SER A 100 16.19 2.72 -1.11
CA SER A 100 15.29 3.08 -2.21
C SER A 100 15.51 2.22 -3.45
N ARG A 101 16.79 1.95 -3.80
CA ARG A 101 17.14 1.06 -4.91
C ARG A 101 16.67 -0.37 -4.68
N ASN A 102 16.78 -0.90 -3.47
CA ASN A 102 16.30 -2.25 -3.14
C ASN A 102 14.78 -2.37 -3.29
N ILE A 103 14.03 -1.33 -2.93
CA ILE A 103 12.58 -1.29 -3.15
C ILE A 103 12.26 -1.35 -4.64
N THR A 104 12.92 -0.51 -5.45
CA THR A 104 12.78 -0.55 -6.91
C THR A 104 13.13 -1.91 -7.49
N TYR A 105 14.20 -2.54 -7.00
CA TYR A 105 14.61 -3.87 -7.44
C TYR A 105 13.57 -4.95 -7.18
N PHE A 106 12.85 -4.88 -6.06
CA PHE A 106 11.75 -5.83 -5.80
C PHE A 106 10.68 -5.75 -6.88
N PHE A 107 10.26 -4.53 -7.25
CA PHE A 107 9.22 -4.34 -8.28
C PHE A 107 9.72 -4.70 -9.69
N ASP A 108 10.96 -4.37 -10.03
CA ASP A 108 11.60 -4.77 -11.27
C ASP A 108 11.69 -6.30 -11.39
N TRP A 109 12.08 -6.97 -10.31
CA TRP A 109 12.15 -8.43 -10.26
C TRP A 109 10.78 -9.10 -10.37
N LEU A 110 9.78 -8.53 -9.70
CA LEU A 110 8.41 -9.02 -9.75
C LEU A 110 7.82 -8.85 -11.17
N SER A 111 8.12 -7.73 -11.83
CA SER A 111 7.74 -7.46 -13.23
C SER A 111 8.60 -8.20 -14.25
N LYS A 112 9.58 -8.99 -13.81
CA LYS A 112 10.53 -9.75 -14.66
C LYS A 112 11.37 -8.88 -15.59
N THR A 113 11.50 -7.59 -15.33
CA THR A 113 12.33 -6.65 -16.08
C THR A 113 13.80 -6.77 -15.72
N LYS A 114 14.10 -7.25 -14.50
CA LYS A 114 15.46 -7.51 -14.01
C LYS A 114 15.53 -8.81 -13.21
N ASN A 115 16.67 -9.51 -13.32
CA ASN A 115 17.02 -10.56 -12.38
C ASN A 115 17.82 -9.96 -11.23
N ILE A 116 17.40 -10.20 -9.99
CA ILE A 116 18.13 -9.80 -8.79
C ILE A 116 18.60 -11.04 -8.04
N LYS A 117 19.84 -10.98 -7.54
CA LYS A 117 20.44 -12.13 -6.84
C LYS A 117 19.78 -12.43 -5.50
N ASN A 118 19.30 -11.41 -4.80
CA ASN A 118 18.69 -11.55 -3.47
C ASN A 118 17.37 -10.74 -3.35
N PRO A 119 16.22 -11.30 -3.76
CA PRO A 119 14.92 -10.65 -3.60
C PRO A 119 14.49 -10.51 -2.14
N THR A 120 15.06 -11.32 -1.24
CA THR A 120 14.72 -11.34 0.18
C THR A 120 15.03 -10.02 0.88
N GLU A 121 16.21 -9.43 0.63
CA GLU A 121 16.56 -8.12 1.20
C GLU A 121 15.64 -7.03 0.65
N SER A 122 15.34 -7.10 -0.64
CA SER A 122 14.45 -6.14 -1.30
C SER A 122 13.03 -6.17 -0.73
N VAL A 123 12.45 -7.36 -0.51
CA VAL A 123 11.11 -7.46 0.09
C VAL A 123 11.08 -6.99 1.54
N LYS A 124 12.16 -7.22 2.31
CA LYS A 124 12.27 -6.68 3.68
C LYS A 124 12.21 -5.16 3.70
N HIS A 125 12.85 -4.48 2.76
CA HIS A 125 12.77 -3.02 2.66
C HIS A 125 11.35 -2.53 2.29
N VAL A 126 10.68 -3.20 1.34
CA VAL A 126 9.27 -2.88 1.00
C VAL A 126 8.38 -3.06 2.24
N ILE A 127 8.50 -4.19 2.94
CA ILE A 127 7.72 -4.46 4.15
C ILE A 127 8.01 -3.44 5.25
N SER A 128 9.26 -3.04 5.43
CA SER A 128 9.63 -2.02 6.41
C SER A 128 8.97 -0.67 6.09
N LEU A 129 9.02 -0.24 4.82
CA LEU A 129 8.36 0.98 4.36
C LEU A 129 6.86 0.95 4.62
N GLU A 130 6.21 -0.07 4.10
CA GLU A 130 4.75 -0.18 4.15
C GLU A 130 4.23 -0.40 5.57
N SER A 131 4.89 -1.24 6.38
CA SER A 131 4.45 -1.50 7.75
C SER A 131 4.54 -0.26 8.66
N ASP A 132 5.53 0.61 8.47
CA ASP A 132 5.57 1.90 9.17
C ASP A 132 4.48 2.86 8.65
N CYS A 133 4.26 2.88 7.31
CA CYS A 133 3.16 3.61 6.71
C CYS A 133 1.81 3.20 7.32
N GLU A 134 1.53 1.90 7.39
CA GLU A 134 0.27 1.38 7.95
C GLU A 134 0.12 1.68 9.45
N ARG A 135 1.21 1.67 10.23
CA ARG A 135 1.18 2.08 11.64
C ARG A 135 0.89 3.58 11.83
N ARG A 136 1.32 4.42 10.90
CA ARG A 136 0.96 5.85 10.89
C ARG A 136 -0.50 6.03 10.50
N SER A 137 -0.91 5.32 9.47
CA SER A 137 -2.26 5.36 8.93
C SER A 137 -3.30 4.97 9.97
N ILE A 138 -3.09 3.85 10.69
CA ILE A 138 -4.03 3.42 11.74
C ILE A 138 -4.13 4.42 12.91
N LYS A 139 -3.04 5.13 13.24
CA LYS A 139 -3.07 6.20 14.25
C LYS A 139 -3.93 7.38 13.78
N LYS A 140 -3.78 7.80 12.51
CA LYS A 140 -4.62 8.86 11.92
C LYS A 140 -6.09 8.43 11.87
N ILE A 141 -6.37 7.20 11.45
CA ILE A 141 -7.73 6.66 11.39
C ILE A 141 -8.37 6.65 12.77
N LYS A 142 -7.70 6.12 13.81
CA LYS A 142 -8.22 6.12 15.18
C LYS A 142 -8.50 7.52 15.71
N LYS A 143 -7.63 8.49 15.38
CA LYS A 143 -7.74 9.85 15.87
C LYS A 143 -8.84 10.65 15.16
N ARG A 144 -9.05 10.44 13.85
CA ARG A 144 -9.87 11.36 13.05
C ARG A 144 -10.95 10.65 12.21
N TRP A 145 -10.74 9.39 11.81
CA TRP A 145 -11.56 8.76 10.77
C TRP A 145 -12.33 7.52 11.23
N SER A 146 -12.39 7.25 12.54
CA SER A 146 -13.08 6.09 13.09
C SER A 146 -14.60 6.06 12.82
N HIS A 147 -15.20 7.21 12.51
CA HIS A 147 -16.60 7.34 12.11
C HIS A 147 -16.85 6.94 10.64
N ILE A 148 -15.79 6.92 9.79
CA ILE A 148 -15.87 6.52 8.38
C ILE A 148 -15.28 5.12 8.19
N ILE A 149 -14.19 4.80 8.91
CA ILE A 149 -13.40 3.58 8.74
C ILE A 149 -13.23 2.89 10.08
N SER A 150 -13.77 1.65 10.24
CA SER A 150 -13.45 0.84 11.42
C SER A 150 -11.93 0.61 11.50
N PRO A 151 -11.29 1.00 12.62
CA PRO A 151 -9.86 0.74 12.82
C PRO A 151 -9.49 -0.74 12.75
N GLU A 152 -10.39 -1.63 13.22
CA GLU A 152 -10.20 -3.08 13.21
C GLU A 152 -10.20 -3.62 11.77
N ASN A 153 -11.18 -3.20 10.96
CA ASN A 153 -11.26 -3.58 9.55
C ASN A 153 -10.07 -3.04 8.75
N TYR A 154 -9.63 -1.81 9.07
CA TYR A 154 -8.42 -1.25 8.46
C TYR A 154 -7.18 -2.07 8.81
N ALA A 155 -6.99 -2.41 10.09
CA ALA A 155 -5.86 -3.21 10.53
C ALA A 155 -5.84 -4.60 9.87
N GLN A 156 -7.02 -5.25 9.72
CA GLN A 156 -7.13 -6.51 8.99
C GLN A 156 -6.72 -6.37 7.52
N SER A 157 -7.20 -5.32 6.85
CA SER A 157 -6.85 -5.03 5.46
C SER A 157 -5.35 -4.70 5.30
N ALA A 158 -4.78 -3.92 6.21
CA ALA A 158 -3.36 -3.59 6.24
C ALA A 158 -2.49 -4.84 6.44
N ASN A 159 -2.86 -5.74 7.37
CA ASN A 159 -2.15 -7.00 7.55
C ASN A 159 -2.24 -7.87 6.28
N ALA A 160 -3.40 -7.97 5.64
CA ALA A 160 -3.56 -8.68 4.38
C ALA A 160 -2.66 -8.12 3.28
N TYR A 161 -2.57 -6.79 3.19
CA TYR A 161 -1.70 -6.07 2.26
C TYR A 161 -0.22 -6.38 2.54
N MET A 162 0.22 -6.34 3.79
CA MET A 162 1.60 -6.66 4.15
C MET A 162 1.98 -8.09 3.79
N PHE A 163 1.11 -9.05 4.14
CA PHE A 163 1.34 -10.47 3.77
C PHE A 163 1.31 -10.71 2.26
N SER A 164 0.62 -9.86 1.50
CA SER A 164 0.61 -9.98 0.04
C SER A 164 1.99 -9.77 -0.58
N TYR A 165 2.84 -8.91 0.00
CA TYR A 165 4.23 -8.76 -0.45
C TYR A 165 5.05 -10.03 -0.25
N LEU A 166 4.88 -10.70 0.89
CA LEU A 166 5.53 -12.00 1.13
C LEU A 166 5.03 -13.06 0.14
N TYR A 167 3.71 -13.12 -0.11
CA TYR A 167 3.15 -14.03 -1.11
C TYR A 167 3.64 -13.72 -2.53
N MET A 168 3.73 -12.45 -2.91
CA MET A 168 4.31 -12.04 -4.18
C MET A 168 5.80 -12.42 -4.29
N ALA A 169 6.56 -12.30 -3.20
CA ALA A 169 7.95 -12.73 -3.16
C ALA A 169 8.10 -14.25 -3.38
N HIS A 170 7.20 -15.06 -2.82
CA HIS A 170 7.18 -16.50 -3.04
C HIS A 170 6.74 -16.88 -4.46
N SER A 171 5.66 -16.28 -4.95
CA SER A 171 5.05 -16.66 -6.22
C SER A 171 5.71 -16.03 -7.44
N ARG A 172 6.51 -14.95 -7.25
CA ARG A 172 7.03 -14.05 -8.30
C ARG A 172 5.95 -13.58 -9.27
N LYS A 173 4.78 -13.25 -8.74
CA LYS A 173 3.62 -12.80 -9.51
C LYS A 173 2.89 -11.69 -8.78
N TRP A 174 2.43 -10.69 -9.54
CA TRP A 174 1.55 -9.65 -9.02
C TRP A 174 0.24 -10.26 -8.53
N ILE A 175 -0.26 -9.74 -7.41
CA ILE A 175 -1.46 -10.25 -6.74
C ILE A 175 -2.74 -9.61 -7.26
N SER A 176 -2.66 -8.38 -7.79
CA SER A 176 -3.81 -7.51 -8.09
C SER A 176 -4.88 -8.13 -8.98
N ASP A 177 -4.47 -8.98 -9.94
CA ASP A 177 -5.39 -9.62 -10.89
C ASP A 177 -5.83 -11.03 -10.43
N ARG A 178 -5.29 -11.52 -9.34
CA ARG A 178 -5.44 -12.89 -8.85
C ARG A 178 -6.28 -12.96 -7.59
N ILE A 179 -6.07 -12.06 -6.65
CA ILE A 179 -6.73 -12.04 -5.35
C ILE A 179 -7.19 -10.62 -5.03
N ASN A 180 -8.46 -10.45 -4.72
CA ASN A 180 -8.94 -9.19 -4.16
C ASN A 180 -8.69 -9.18 -2.64
N ILE A 181 -7.48 -8.76 -2.26
CA ILE A 181 -7.06 -8.66 -0.85
C ILE A 181 -7.89 -7.67 -0.03
N TYR A 182 -8.57 -6.73 -0.68
CA TYR A 182 -9.44 -5.73 -0.06
C TYR A 182 -10.89 -6.21 0.08
N SER A 183 -11.22 -7.43 -0.37
CA SER A 183 -12.54 -8.01 -0.14
C SER A 183 -12.70 -8.40 1.32
N LYS A 184 -13.87 -8.12 1.91
CA LYS A 184 -14.17 -8.42 3.32
C LYS A 184 -14.00 -9.91 3.65
N CYS A 185 -14.39 -10.80 2.73
CA CYS A 185 -14.25 -12.24 2.91
C CYS A 185 -12.78 -12.69 2.98
N PHE A 186 -11.84 -11.93 2.38
CA PHE A 186 -10.42 -12.21 2.45
C PHE A 186 -9.79 -11.59 3.70
N TYR A 187 -9.84 -10.24 3.85
CA TYR A 187 -9.07 -9.56 4.89
C TYR A 187 -9.54 -9.88 6.31
N ARG A 188 -10.80 -10.24 6.54
CA ARG A 188 -11.30 -10.61 7.88
C ARG A 188 -10.61 -11.84 8.50
N ASN A 189 -9.83 -12.59 7.71
CA ASN A 189 -9.03 -13.70 8.21
C ASN A 189 -7.72 -13.25 8.90
N PHE A 190 -7.42 -11.96 8.87
CA PHE A 190 -6.22 -11.39 9.45
C PHE A 190 -6.52 -10.72 10.81
N PRO A 191 -5.48 -10.47 11.64
CA PRO A 191 -5.65 -9.85 12.95
C PRO A 191 -6.25 -8.45 12.88
N GLN A 192 -7.10 -8.10 13.86
CA GLN A 192 -7.72 -6.78 14.00
C GLN A 192 -6.78 -5.69 14.58
N LYS A 193 -5.53 -6.06 14.88
CA LYS A 193 -4.45 -5.15 15.24
C LYS A 193 -3.32 -5.31 14.25
N ILE A 194 -2.69 -4.20 13.86
CA ILE A 194 -1.52 -4.27 12.97
C ILE A 194 -0.41 -5.05 13.68
N LEU A 195 0.13 -6.02 12.99
CA LEU A 195 1.23 -6.84 13.52
C LEU A 195 2.50 -6.00 13.66
N SER A 196 3.29 -6.31 14.67
CA SER A 196 4.58 -5.65 14.90
C SER A 196 5.65 -6.11 13.92
N LYS A 197 5.55 -7.36 13.46
CA LYS A 197 6.52 -7.98 12.56
C LYS A 197 5.84 -8.75 11.44
N PHE A 198 6.47 -8.73 10.26
CA PHE A 198 6.08 -9.45 9.04
C PHE A 198 7.34 -10.14 8.49
N GLU A 199 7.86 -11.12 9.22
CA GLU A 199 9.12 -11.76 8.87
C GLU A 199 8.91 -12.90 7.87
N ASP A 200 7.87 -13.73 8.11
CA ASP A 200 7.57 -14.89 7.30
C ASP A 200 6.07 -15.03 7.03
N LEU A 201 5.74 -15.56 5.87
CA LEU A 201 4.38 -15.96 5.54
C LEU A 201 4.11 -17.33 6.19
N SER A 202 3.42 -17.35 7.34
CA SER A 202 3.03 -18.59 7.99
C SER A 202 2.23 -19.49 7.04
N GLU A 203 2.29 -20.82 7.24
CA GLU A 203 1.56 -21.80 6.43
C GLU A 203 0.07 -21.45 6.33
N LYS A 204 -0.57 -21.09 7.44
CA LYS A 204 -1.97 -20.63 7.50
C LYS A 204 -2.27 -19.53 6.50
N TYR A 205 -1.45 -18.48 6.44
CA TYR A 205 -1.70 -17.36 5.53
C TYR A 205 -1.32 -17.71 4.10
N PHE A 206 -0.27 -18.51 3.89
CA PHE A 206 0.07 -19.01 2.57
C PHE A 206 -1.09 -19.82 1.96
N GLU A 207 -1.66 -20.76 2.71
CA GLU A 207 -2.81 -21.54 2.28
C GLU A 207 -4.02 -20.66 1.99
N LEU A 208 -4.25 -19.61 2.82
CA LEU A 208 -5.32 -18.64 2.59
C LEU A 208 -5.11 -17.92 1.23
N PHE A 209 -3.91 -17.46 0.93
CA PHE A 209 -3.61 -16.85 -0.37
C PHE A 209 -3.82 -17.83 -1.51
N CYS A 210 -3.35 -19.07 -1.39
CA CYS A 210 -3.55 -20.12 -2.39
C CYS A 210 -5.04 -20.41 -2.64
N LYS A 211 -5.86 -20.47 -1.58
CA LYS A 211 -7.30 -20.70 -1.67
C LYS A 211 -8.02 -19.63 -2.49
N TYR A 212 -7.60 -18.37 -2.36
CA TYR A 212 -8.24 -17.24 -3.06
C TYR A 212 -7.56 -16.89 -4.39
N ASP A 213 -6.41 -17.50 -4.69
CA ASP A 213 -5.72 -17.27 -5.95
C ASP A 213 -6.39 -18.04 -7.09
N LYS A 214 -7.07 -17.31 -7.95
CA LYS A 214 -7.78 -17.88 -9.13
C LYS A 214 -6.89 -18.70 -10.06
N ASN A 215 -5.57 -18.49 -9.99
CA ASN A 215 -4.57 -19.16 -10.83
C ASN A 215 -3.67 -20.12 -10.04
N ALA A 216 -3.96 -20.39 -8.77
CA ALA A 216 -3.24 -21.41 -8.02
C ALA A 216 -3.60 -22.78 -8.59
N ARG A 217 -2.78 -23.25 -9.52
CA ARG A 217 -2.70 -24.71 -9.79
C ARG A 217 -2.23 -25.36 -8.47
N ALA A 218 -2.82 -26.50 -8.15
CA ALA A 218 -2.62 -27.29 -6.93
C ALA A 218 -1.29 -27.02 -6.21
N ALA A 219 -1.36 -26.88 -4.89
CA ALA A 219 -0.33 -26.39 -3.98
C ALA A 219 1.11 -26.59 -4.48
N PRO A 220 1.92 -25.52 -4.55
CA PRO A 220 3.33 -25.71 -4.88
C PRO A 220 3.94 -26.63 -3.84
N ASN A 221 4.76 -27.54 -4.34
CA ASN A 221 5.48 -28.55 -3.58
C ASN A 221 5.96 -27.98 -2.23
N ARG A 222 5.58 -28.57 -1.10
CA ARG A 222 5.92 -28.13 0.29
C ARG A 222 7.40 -27.80 0.49
N ALA A 223 8.28 -28.31 -0.37
CA ALA A 223 9.71 -28.01 -0.38
C ALA A 223 10.04 -26.53 -0.72
N ALA A 224 9.12 -25.78 -1.34
CA ALA A 224 9.32 -24.36 -1.66
C ALA A 224 9.01 -23.42 -0.49
N LEU A 225 8.42 -23.91 0.59
CA LEU A 225 8.14 -23.17 1.84
C LEU A 225 9.36 -23.12 2.78
N ARG A 226 10.57 -23.28 2.25
CA ARG A 226 11.76 -23.07 3.08
C ARG A 226 11.77 -21.63 3.56
N PRO A 227 11.97 -21.39 4.89
CA PRO A 227 12.10 -20.05 5.42
C PRO A 227 13.15 -19.29 4.63
N ILE A 228 12.86 -18.04 4.30
CA ILE A 228 13.77 -17.12 3.63
C ILE A 228 15.11 -16.96 4.40
N ASN A 229 15.22 -17.54 5.61
CA ASN A 229 16.33 -17.42 6.54
C ASN A 229 17.35 -18.59 6.53
N ARG A 230 17.35 -19.52 5.58
CA ARG A 230 18.40 -20.55 5.54
C ARG A 230 19.48 -20.24 4.51
N SER A 231 20.19 -19.13 4.71
CA SER A 231 21.59 -18.93 4.27
C SER A 231 22.09 -17.55 4.73
N LEU A 232 22.49 -17.50 5.98
CA LEU A 232 23.56 -16.64 6.48
C LEU A 232 24.59 -17.55 7.11
#